data_5fd0e49584123c96688b5154d8370b21
#
_entry.id   5fd0e49584123c96688b5154d8370b21
#
_cell.length_a   1.000
_cell.length_b   1.000
_cell.length_c   1.000
_cell.angle_alpha   90.00
_cell.angle_beta   90.00
_cell.angle_gamma   90.00
#
_symmetry.space_group_name_H-M   'P 1'
#
loop_
_entity.id
_entity.type
_entity.pdbx_description
1 polymer ?
#
loop_
_entity_poly.entity_id
_entity_poly.type
_entity_poly.pdbx_seq_one_letter_code
_entity_poly.pdbx_strand_id
1 'polypeptide(L)'
;IGSHKKVIWRCEKGHEWEAAVKSRTINKTGCPYCSHNKVLAGFNDFATLLPGIAAEWSDRNYPLLPTQVTVFANCKAWWKCKDCGREWNTLISTRSGGSKCPYCSGYIFSKGFNDLQTTHPEIASEWSEKNLPLKPDEVNAKSRKNVWWKCRKCGNEWKSVVNARVKGTVCPVCAEREVLAGYNDLATTDNQLLSEWDYEQNKLKPTEVSRTSAKRAWWKCRHGHSWSMKINERTILNKGCRICEQEYLSLFPALAVSYYSNKKGLKAELGSDRLLGVPLETYIPSEKLAIESGSADENIEIMKAYMCKQRGIRLIKLPMKGTELDYANNLKKAFQSVHIFISSDTEEDVEIIKNTFERWRDSQ
;
A
#
# COMPACT_ATOMS: atom_id res chain seq x y z
N ILE A 1 7.21 64.56 -44.76
CA ILE A 1 7.61 63.66 -43.67
C ILE A 1 7.77 64.51 -42.41
N GLY A 2 7.17 64.21 -41.26
CA GLY A 2 7.30 64.99 -40.01
C GLY A 2 6.19 66.02 -39.75
N SER A 3 5.16 66.10 -40.60
CA SER A 3 4.04 67.03 -40.39
C SER A 3 3.18 66.58 -39.21
N HIS A 4 2.77 67.54 -38.37
CA HIS A 4 1.83 67.35 -37.29
C HIS A 4 0.34 67.38 -37.75
N LYS A 5 0.10 67.61 -39.03
CA LYS A 5 -1.22 67.62 -39.64
C LYS A 5 -1.83 66.24 -39.48
N LYS A 6 -3.04 66.16 -38.95
CA LYS A 6 -3.80 64.91 -38.82
C LYS A 6 -4.55 64.61 -40.13
N VAL A 7 -4.49 63.35 -40.54
CA VAL A 7 -5.16 62.83 -41.72
C VAL A 7 -5.79 61.48 -41.35
N ILE A 8 -6.80 61.06 -42.14
CA ILE A 8 -7.42 59.75 -41.98
C ILE A 8 -6.53 58.67 -42.65
N TRP A 9 -6.22 57.62 -41.88
CA TRP A 9 -5.48 56.45 -42.34
C TRP A 9 -6.41 55.24 -42.41
N ARG A 10 -6.18 54.33 -43.36
CA ARG A 10 -6.87 53.05 -43.47
C ARG A 10 -5.86 51.92 -43.46
N CYS A 11 -6.09 50.89 -42.67
CA CYS A 11 -5.24 49.66 -42.65
C CYS A 11 -5.81 48.60 -43.65
N GLU A 12 -5.03 47.53 -43.84
CA GLU A 12 -5.38 46.42 -44.72
C GLU A 12 -6.71 45.72 -44.30
N LYS A 13 -7.03 45.76 -43.01
CA LYS A 13 -8.31 45.22 -42.47
C LYS A 13 -9.48 46.21 -42.59
N GLY A 14 -9.29 47.36 -43.26
CA GLY A 14 -10.34 48.36 -43.50
C GLY A 14 -10.60 49.32 -42.33
N HIS A 15 -9.87 49.26 -41.19
CA HIS A 15 -10.07 50.17 -40.08
C HIS A 15 -9.55 51.58 -40.45
N GLU A 16 -10.37 52.60 -40.13
CA GLU A 16 -10.02 53.99 -40.34
C GLU A 16 -9.79 54.72 -39.01
N TRP A 17 -8.75 55.56 -38.98
CA TRP A 17 -8.43 56.38 -37.81
C TRP A 17 -7.72 57.65 -38.18
N GLU A 18 -7.87 58.63 -37.36
CA GLU A 18 -7.17 59.89 -37.52
C GLU A 18 -5.81 59.86 -36.77
N ALA A 19 -4.69 60.14 -37.47
CA ALA A 19 -3.37 60.29 -36.84
C ALA A 19 -2.52 61.31 -37.61
N ALA A 20 -1.57 61.89 -36.88
CA ALA A 20 -0.60 62.84 -37.48
C ALA A 20 0.31 62.09 -38.48
N VAL A 21 0.65 62.72 -39.58
CA VAL A 21 1.58 62.19 -40.58
C VAL A 21 2.89 61.75 -39.91
N LYS A 22 3.48 62.56 -39.02
CA LYS A 22 4.68 62.25 -38.26
C LYS A 22 4.55 60.91 -37.48
N SER A 23 3.41 60.63 -36.87
CA SER A 23 3.17 59.40 -36.09
C SER A 23 3.26 58.12 -36.95
N ARG A 24 2.82 58.19 -38.21
CA ARG A 24 2.88 57.07 -39.15
C ARG A 24 4.24 56.96 -39.84
N THR A 25 4.84 58.07 -40.22
CA THR A 25 6.06 58.08 -41.06
C THR A 25 7.36 58.00 -40.26
N ILE A 26 7.43 58.69 -39.13
CA ILE A 26 8.63 58.71 -38.26
C ILE A 26 8.50 57.70 -37.13
N ASN A 27 7.40 57.75 -36.36
CA ASN A 27 7.21 56.89 -35.19
C ASN A 27 6.70 55.48 -35.57
N LYS A 28 6.40 55.23 -36.85
CA LYS A 28 5.94 53.93 -37.41
C LYS A 28 4.76 53.33 -36.64
N THR A 29 3.90 54.17 -36.03
CA THR A 29 2.73 53.67 -35.30
C THR A 29 1.75 52.98 -36.24
N GLY A 30 1.30 51.77 -35.88
CA GLY A 30 0.34 51.01 -36.66
C GLY A 30 -1.12 51.45 -36.45
N CYS A 31 -2.04 50.66 -36.96
CA CYS A 31 -3.46 50.82 -36.69
C CYS A 31 -3.74 50.64 -35.21
N PRO A 32 -4.40 51.57 -34.48
CA PRO A 32 -4.66 51.46 -33.06
C PRO A 32 -5.65 50.35 -32.69
N TYR A 33 -6.48 49.95 -33.61
CA TYR A 33 -7.43 48.84 -33.40
C TYR A 33 -6.72 47.49 -33.57
N CYS A 34 -5.90 47.33 -34.62
CA CYS A 34 -5.12 46.10 -34.81
C CYS A 34 -4.10 45.88 -33.71
N SER A 35 -3.57 46.95 -33.10
CA SER A 35 -2.61 46.89 -31.98
C SER A 35 -3.28 46.85 -30.60
N HIS A 36 -4.60 46.78 -30.54
CA HIS A 36 -5.41 46.79 -29.31
C HIS A 36 -5.24 48.06 -28.44
N ASN A 37 -4.65 49.12 -28.96
CA ASN A 37 -4.49 50.41 -28.27
C ASN A 37 -5.82 51.21 -28.20
N LYS A 38 -6.73 50.95 -29.11
CA LYS A 38 -8.12 51.44 -29.07
C LYS A 38 -9.09 50.30 -29.27
N VAL A 39 -10.21 50.33 -28.55
CA VAL A 39 -11.29 49.36 -28.75
C VAL A 39 -12.12 49.70 -29.97
N LEU A 40 -12.51 48.66 -30.68
CA LEU A 40 -13.48 48.68 -31.79
C LEU A 40 -14.48 47.54 -31.53
N ALA A 41 -15.74 47.92 -31.22
CA ALA A 41 -16.81 46.95 -30.97
C ALA A 41 -17.03 46.01 -32.21
N GLY A 42 -17.15 44.73 -31.97
CA GLY A 42 -17.29 43.70 -33.02
C GLY A 42 -15.96 43.28 -33.66
N PHE A 43 -14.80 43.80 -33.20
CA PHE A 43 -13.52 43.41 -33.74
C PHE A 43 -12.48 43.00 -32.67
N ASN A 44 -12.12 43.92 -31.78
CA ASN A 44 -11.06 43.68 -30.77
C ASN A 44 -11.55 43.93 -29.34
N ASP A 45 -12.83 44.08 -29.16
CA ASP A 45 -13.45 44.23 -27.85
C ASP A 45 -13.48 42.90 -27.07
N PHE A 46 -13.62 43.02 -25.77
CA PHE A 46 -13.61 41.86 -24.85
C PHE A 46 -14.75 40.87 -25.11
N ALA A 47 -15.96 41.38 -25.38
CA ALA A 47 -17.15 40.56 -25.60
C ALA A 47 -17.01 39.71 -26.89
N THR A 48 -16.43 40.31 -27.94
CA THR A 48 -16.19 39.63 -29.23
C THR A 48 -15.10 38.59 -29.15
N LEU A 49 -13.98 38.88 -28.48
CA LEU A 49 -12.83 37.96 -28.41
C LEU A 49 -12.97 36.88 -27.36
N LEU A 50 -13.67 37.14 -26.27
CA LEU A 50 -13.81 36.22 -25.14
C LEU A 50 -15.28 36.12 -24.65
N PRO A 51 -16.24 35.72 -25.51
CA PRO A 51 -17.66 35.75 -25.18
C PRO A 51 -18.01 34.89 -23.96
N GLY A 52 -17.34 33.76 -23.76
CA GLY A 52 -17.56 32.88 -22.59
C GLY A 52 -17.12 33.53 -21.26
N ILE A 53 -16.13 34.43 -21.29
CA ILE A 53 -15.70 35.18 -20.11
C ILE A 53 -16.55 36.46 -19.96
N ALA A 54 -16.93 37.06 -21.07
CA ALA A 54 -17.80 38.25 -21.08
C ALA A 54 -19.19 37.94 -20.47
N ALA A 55 -19.69 36.72 -20.54
CA ALA A 55 -20.89 36.27 -19.85
C ALA A 55 -20.81 36.33 -18.31
N GLU A 56 -19.59 36.42 -17.76
CA GLU A 56 -19.36 36.65 -16.32
C GLU A 56 -19.20 38.14 -15.94
N TRP A 57 -19.41 39.05 -16.91
CA TRP A 57 -19.36 40.50 -16.65
C TRP A 57 -20.48 40.89 -15.72
N SER A 58 -20.15 41.51 -14.55
CA SER A 58 -21.14 41.90 -13.56
C SER A 58 -21.83 43.21 -13.94
N ASP A 59 -23.13 43.31 -13.62
CA ASP A 59 -23.91 44.56 -13.78
C ASP A 59 -23.34 45.71 -12.95
N ARG A 60 -22.54 45.44 -11.95
CA ARG A 60 -21.83 46.45 -11.13
C ARG A 60 -20.84 47.29 -11.95
N ASN A 61 -20.50 46.87 -13.13
CA ASN A 61 -19.62 47.62 -14.04
C ASN A 61 -20.35 48.78 -14.75
N TYR A 62 -21.69 48.76 -14.75
CA TYR A 62 -22.43 49.82 -15.45
C TYR A 62 -21.95 51.21 -15.06
N PRO A 63 -21.73 52.14 -16.06
CA PRO A 63 -22.11 52.04 -17.47
C PRO A 63 -21.08 51.39 -18.39
N LEU A 64 -19.96 50.86 -17.86
CA LEU A 64 -18.93 50.22 -18.64
C LEU A 64 -19.41 48.84 -19.14
N LEU A 65 -19.39 48.64 -20.45
CA LEU A 65 -19.78 47.40 -21.11
C LEU A 65 -18.55 46.63 -21.59
N PRO A 66 -18.61 45.29 -21.70
CA PRO A 66 -17.47 44.45 -22.20
C PRO A 66 -17.14 44.74 -23.69
N THR A 67 -18.04 45.34 -24.46
CA THR A 67 -17.80 45.81 -25.84
C THR A 67 -16.98 47.10 -25.89
N GLN A 68 -16.74 47.76 -24.77
CA GLN A 68 -16.04 49.05 -24.68
C GLN A 68 -14.61 48.91 -24.16
N VAL A 69 -14.12 47.70 -23.94
CA VAL A 69 -12.78 47.41 -23.41
C VAL A 69 -12.08 46.36 -24.24
N THR A 70 -10.74 46.43 -24.32
CA THR A 70 -9.94 45.37 -24.96
C THR A 70 -9.56 44.29 -23.95
N VAL A 71 -9.18 43.11 -24.44
CA VAL A 71 -8.74 41.98 -23.59
C VAL A 71 -7.46 42.29 -22.77
N PHE A 72 -6.68 43.29 -23.20
CA PHE A 72 -5.47 43.72 -22.53
C PHE A 72 -5.67 44.94 -21.62
N ALA A 73 -6.91 45.35 -21.43
CA ALA A 73 -7.22 46.55 -20.61
C ALA A 73 -6.69 46.40 -19.18
N ASN A 74 -5.95 47.39 -18.74
CA ASN A 74 -5.29 47.45 -17.45
C ASN A 74 -6.16 48.14 -16.37
N CYS A 75 -7.50 48.06 -16.55
CA CYS A 75 -8.49 48.51 -15.59
C CYS A 75 -9.16 47.32 -14.90
N LYS A 76 -9.66 47.54 -13.69
CA LYS A 76 -10.40 46.52 -12.95
C LYS A 76 -11.86 46.52 -13.38
N ALA A 77 -12.44 45.31 -13.42
CA ALA A 77 -13.85 45.07 -13.61
C ALA A 77 -14.38 44.08 -12.56
N TRP A 78 -15.69 44.14 -12.31
CA TRP A 78 -16.41 43.17 -11.50
C TRP A 78 -16.86 41.99 -12.35
N TRP A 79 -16.68 40.81 -11.80
CA TRP A 79 -16.98 39.54 -12.44
C TRP A 79 -17.96 38.76 -11.58
N LYS A 80 -18.96 38.14 -12.16
CA LYS A 80 -19.90 37.25 -11.50
C LYS A 80 -19.66 35.82 -11.94
N CYS A 81 -19.27 34.97 -11.01
CA CYS A 81 -18.98 33.57 -11.33
C CYS A 81 -20.22 32.81 -11.78
N LYS A 82 -20.17 32.15 -12.90
CA LYS A 82 -21.28 31.31 -13.41
C LYS A 82 -21.54 30.09 -12.53
N ASP A 83 -20.49 29.56 -11.84
CA ASP A 83 -20.59 28.33 -11.05
C ASP A 83 -21.09 28.59 -9.64
N CYS A 84 -20.66 29.69 -8.98
CA CYS A 84 -21.01 29.97 -7.60
C CYS A 84 -21.80 31.27 -7.37
N GLY A 85 -22.04 32.06 -8.43
CA GLY A 85 -22.77 33.33 -8.36
C GLY A 85 -22.08 34.49 -7.64
N ARG A 86 -20.90 34.23 -7.03
CA ARG A 86 -20.18 35.29 -6.29
C ARG A 86 -19.49 36.26 -7.22
N GLU A 87 -19.39 37.49 -6.73
CA GLU A 87 -18.75 38.57 -7.47
C GLU A 87 -17.40 38.94 -6.86
N TRP A 88 -16.45 39.27 -7.73
CA TRP A 88 -15.12 39.75 -7.37
C TRP A 88 -14.63 40.81 -8.35
N ASN A 89 -13.63 41.55 -7.92
CA ASN A 89 -13.01 42.59 -8.74
C ASN A 89 -11.59 42.22 -9.10
N THR A 90 -11.25 42.23 -10.40
CA THR A 90 -9.88 41.97 -10.89
C THR A 90 -9.61 42.68 -12.20
N LEU A 91 -8.34 42.81 -12.61
CA LEU A 91 -7.96 43.39 -13.87
C LEU A 91 -8.55 42.59 -15.05
N ILE A 92 -9.00 43.28 -16.09
CA ILE A 92 -9.49 42.64 -17.32
C ILE A 92 -8.41 41.79 -17.95
N SER A 93 -7.19 42.28 -18.04
CA SER A 93 -6.03 41.55 -18.55
C SER A 93 -5.73 40.27 -17.76
N THR A 94 -5.90 40.28 -16.42
CA THR A 94 -5.73 39.11 -15.58
C THR A 94 -6.82 38.06 -15.84
N ARG A 95 -8.07 38.52 -16.04
CA ARG A 95 -9.19 37.61 -16.34
C ARG A 95 -9.07 37.04 -17.74
N SER A 96 -8.64 37.83 -18.73
CA SER A 96 -8.33 37.38 -20.10
C SER A 96 -7.20 36.34 -20.13
N GLY A 97 -6.23 36.48 -19.26
CA GLY A 97 -5.13 35.52 -19.07
C GLY A 97 -5.54 34.19 -18.42
N GLY A 98 -6.84 33.95 -18.20
CA GLY A 98 -7.37 32.67 -17.72
C GLY A 98 -7.50 32.53 -16.20
N SER A 99 -7.35 33.62 -15.43
CA SER A 99 -7.59 33.53 -13.98
C SER A 99 -9.03 33.14 -13.68
N LYS A 100 -9.23 32.23 -12.72
CA LYS A 100 -10.56 31.71 -12.33
C LYS A 100 -11.14 32.48 -11.17
N CYS A 101 -12.42 32.20 -10.85
CA CYS A 101 -13.07 32.71 -9.65
C CYS A 101 -12.24 32.43 -8.39
N PRO A 102 -11.89 33.43 -7.58
CA PRO A 102 -11.03 33.25 -6.40
C PRO A 102 -11.72 32.47 -5.27
N TYR A 103 -13.05 32.48 -5.22
CA TYR A 103 -13.83 31.69 -4.27
C TYR A 103 -13.82 30.20 -4.66
N CYS A 104 -14.15 29.85 -5.91
CA CYS A 104 -14.12 28.47 -6.40
C CYS A 104 -12.71 27.89 -6.38
N SER A 105 -11.69 28.71 -6.66
CA SER A 105 -10.29 28.27 -6.57
C SER A 105 -9.79 28.13 -5.13
N GLY A 106 -10.54 28.63 -4.14
CA GLY A 106 -10.19 28.64 -2.72
C GLY A 106 -9.14 29.68 -2.33
N TYR A 107 -8.84 30.64 -3.20
CA TYR A 107 -7.89 31.73 -2.93
C TYR A 107 -8.49 32.73 -1.92
N ILE A 108 -9.77 33.05 -2.07
CA ILE A 108 -10.54 33.86 -1.08
C ILE A 108 -11.37 32.89 -0.25
N PHE A 109 -11.16 32.95 1.07
CA PHE A 109 -11.94 32.18 2.04
C PHE A 109 -13.35 32.77 2.17
N SER A 110 -14.34 31.89 2.27
CA SER A 110 -15.76 32.29 2.52
C SER A 110 -16.43 31.18 3.34
N LYS A 111 -16.71 31.50 4.62
CA LYS A 111 -17.43 30.63 5.54
C LYS A 111 -18.81 30.26 4.98
N GLY A 112 -19.24 29.02 5.16
CA GLY A 112 -20.47 28.49 4.60
C GLY A 112 -20.42 28.22 3.08
N PHE A 113 -19.22 28.27 2.47
CA PHE A 113 -19.06 28.00 1.04
C PHE A 113 -17.85 27.13 0.72
N ASN A 114 -16.63 27.56 1.05
CA ASN A 114 -15.41 26.85 0.73
C ASN A 114 -14.56 26.52 1.98
N ASP A 115 -15.18 26.61 3.15
CA ASP A 115 -14.60 26.10 4.38
C ASP A 115 -14.64 24.57 4.42
N LEU A 116 -13.85 23.99 5.32
CA LEU A 116 -13.71 22.56 5.46
C LEU A 116 -15.01 21.88 5.93
N GLN A 117 -15.73 22.52 6.84
CA GLN A 117 -16.98 21.99 7.38
C GLN A 117 -18.04 21.83 6.30
N THR A 118 -18.13 22.81 5.38
CA THR A 118 -19.12 22.84 4.30
C THR A 118 -18.73 21.89 3.16
N THR A 119 -17.43 21.86 2.78
CA THR A 119 -16.98 21.13 1.60
C THR A 119 -16.61 19.68 1.87
N HIS A 120 -16.18 19.36 3.11
CA HIS A 120 -15.73 18.02 3.53
C HIS A 120 -16.20 17.72 4.96
N PRO A 121 -17.51 17.60 5.20
CA PRO A 121 -18.08 17.43 6.54
C PRO A 121 -17.57 16.17 7.25
N GLU A 122 -17.32 15.09 6.50
CA GLU A 122 -16.77 13.85 7.04
C GLU A 122 -15.35 14.04 7.61
N ILE A 123 -14.50 14.79 6.88
CA ILE A 123 -13.15 15.12 7.35
C ILE A 123 -13.21 16.11 8.52
N ALA A 124 -14.10 17.08 8.44
CA ALA A 124 -14.32 18.05 9.51
C ALA A 124 -14.78 17.39 10.82
N SER A 125 -15.50 16.27 10.75
CA SER A 125 -15.92 15.51 11.94
C SER A 125 -14.76 14.81 12.69
N GLU A 126 -13.58 14.75 12.09
CA GLU A 126 -12.34 14.27 12.72
C GLU A 126 -11.51 15.43 13.32
N TRP A 127 -12.04 16.65 13.32
CA TRP A 127 -11.37 17.82 13.91
C TRP A 127 -11.22 17.66 15.42
N SER A 128 -9.99 17.68 15.93
CA SER A 128 -9.75 17.53 17.36
C SER A 128 -10.06 18.84 18.11
N GLU A 129 -10.58 18.70 19.33
CA GLU A 129 -10.80 19.83 20.27
C GLU A 129 -9.49 20.53 20.64
N LYS A 130 -8.33 19.88 20.46
CA LYS A 130 -7.01 20.50 20.66
C LYS A 130 -6.74 21.69 19.73
N ASN A 131 -7.56 21.86 18.72
CA ASN A 131 -7.44 23.02 17.80
C ASN A 131 -8.12 24.28 18.32
N LEU A 132 -8.94 24.21 19.37
CA LEU A 132 -9.67 25.36 19.86
C LEU A 132 -8.74 26.53 20.20
N PRO A 133 -9.14 27.78 19.87
CA PRO A 133 -10.48 28.18 19.40
C PRO A 133 -10.75 27.99 17.91
N LEU A 134 -9.78 27.55 17.10
CA LEU A 134 -9.92 27.37 15.66
C LEU A 134 -10.92 26.24 15.33
N LYS A 135 -11.91 26.54 14.48
CA LYS A 135 -12.96 25.61 14.07
C LYS A 135 -12.82 25.20 12.59
N PRO A 136 -13.37 24.07 12.15
CA PRO A 136 -13.26 23.62 10.77
C PRO A 136 -14.04 24.51 9.77
N ASP A 137 -15.04 25.25 10.21
CA ASP A 137 -15.76 26.25 9.41
C ASP A 137 -15.00 27.60 9.25
N GLU A 138 -13.82 27.71 9.85
CA GLU A 138 -12.90 28.84 9.74
C GLU A 138 -11.66 28.54 8.91
N VAL A 139 -11.60 27.35 8.29
CA VAL A 139 -10.45 26.88 7.55
C VAL A 139 -10.88 26.36 6.17
N ASN A 140 -10.18 26.82 5.14
CA ASN A 140 -10.39 26.33 3.77
C ASN A 140 -9.81 24.92 3.59
N ALA A 141 -10.48 24.06 2.83
CA ALA A 141 -10.03 22.70 2.50
C ALA A 141 -8.64 22.64 1.85
N LYS A 142 -8.20 23.70 1.18
CA LYS A 142 -6.86 23.84 0.57
C LYS A 142 -5.82 24.44 1.52
N SER A 143 -6.16 24.69 2.77
CA SER A 143 -5.29 25.31 3.76
C SER A 143 -4.03 24.47 4.02
N ARG A 144 -2.89 25.15 4.19
CA ARG A 144 -1.62 24.58 4.64
C ARG A 144 -1.44 24.61 6.16
N LYS A 145 -2.48 24.98 6.90
CA LYS A 145 -2.44 24.93 8.38
C LYS A 145 -2.25 23.49 8.83
N ASN A 146 -1.34 23.28 9.78
CA ASN A 146 -1.13 22.00 10.44
C ASN A 146 -1.99 21.96 11.71
N VAL A 147 -2.92 21.01 11.77
CA VAL A 147 -3.95 20.93 12.81
C VAL A 147 -4.00 19.52 13.41
N TRP A 148 -4.64 19.38 14.57
CA TRP A 148 -4.91 18.11 15.21
C TRP A 148 -6.16 17.44 14.64
N TRP A 149 -6.05 16.16 14.37
CA TRP A 149 -7.14 15.30 13.92
C TRP A 149 -7.38 14.20 14.95
N LYS A 150 -8.62 13.78 15.13
CA LYS A 150 -9.00 12.66 15.99
C LYS A 150 -9.63 11.56 15.14
N CYS A 151 -9.00 10.41 15.09
CA CYS A 151 -9.49 9.29 14.29
C CYS A 151 -10.78 8.71 14.85
N ARG A 152 -11.79 8.57 14.01
CA ARG A 152 -13.08 7.98 14.42
C ARG A 152 -13.01 6.46 14.65
N LYS A 153 -12.01 5.77 14.05
CA LYS A 153 -11.85 4.33 14.20
C LYS A 153 -11.08 3.95 15.47
N CYS A 154 -9.91 4.54 15.70
CA CYS A 154 -9.02 4.15 16.79
C CYS A 154 -8.89 5.19 17.90
N GLY A 155 -9.52 6.36 17.77
CA GLY A 155 -9.44 7.46 18.75
C GLY A 155 -8.09 8.20 18.77
N ASN A 156 -7.08 7.75 18.03
CA ASN A 156 -5.77 8.39 17.99
C ASN A 156 -5.86 9.85 17.52
N GLU A 157 -5.09 10.72 18.15
CA GLU A 157 -4.97 12.11 17.77
C GLU A 157 -3.59 12.40 17.19
N TRP A 158 -3.57 12.98 15.98
CA TRP A 158 -2.31 13.27 15.28
C TRP A 158 -2.37 14.63 14.58
N LYS A 159 -1.21 15.18 14.24
CA LYS A 159 -1.09 16.41 13.44
C LYS A 159 -0.97 16.09 11.96
N SER A 160 -1.72 16.81 11.14
CA SER A 160 -1.56 16.80 9.70
C SER A 160 -2.07 18.10 9.09
N VAL A 161 -1.52 18.46 7.93
CA VAL A 161 -1.93 19.63 7.16
C VAL A 161 -3.32 19.40 6.57
N VAL A 162 -4.19 20.40 6.65
CA VAL A 162 -5.59 20.29 6.19
C VAL A 162 -5.68 19.78 4.76
N ASN A 163 -4.96 20.38 3.81
CA ASN A 163 -5.02 19.95 2.42
C ASN A 163 -4.46 18.54 2.18
N ALA A 164 -3.54 18.08 3.01
CA ALA A 164 -3.03 16.70 2.94
C ALA A 164 -4.10 15.70 3.41
N ARG A 165 -4.83 16.05 4.49
CA ARG A 165 -5.95 15.24 4.99
C ARG A 165 -7.06 15.13 3.94
N VAL A 166 -7.41 16.25 3.30
CA VAL A 166 -8.39 16.30 2.20
C VAL A 166 -7.94 15.47 0.98
N LYS A 167 -6.63 15.43 0.69
CA LYS A 167 -6.06 14.60 -0.39
C LYS A 167 -5.93 13.12 -0.05
N GLY A 168 -6.40 12.67 1.12
CA GLY A 168 -6.44 11.27 1.47
C GLY A 168 -5.37 10.80 2.46
N THR A 169 -4.62 11.72 3.12
CA THR A 169 -3.76 11.31 4.24
C THR A 169 -4.63 10.72 5.36
N VAL A 170 -4.35 9.49 5.77
CA VAL A 170 -5.09 8.76 6.80
C VAL A 170 -4.38 8.77 8.15
N CYS A 171 -5.11 8.39 9.20
CA CYS A 171 -4.55 8.19 10.54
C CYS A 171 -3.32 7.27 10.49
N PRO A 172 -2.17 7.66 11.08
CA PRO A 172 -0.95 6.88 11.04
C PRO A 172 -1.08 5.52 11.74
N VAL A 173 -1.90 5.43 12.78
CA VAL A 173 -2.19 4.17 13.48
C VAL A 173 -3.01 3.23 12.61
N CYS A 174 -4.10 3.71 11.98
CA CYS A 174 -4.92 2.89 11.08
C CYS A 174 -4.17 2.50 9.79
N ALA A 175 -3.14 3.26 9.42
CA ALA A 175 -2.24 2.95 8.30
C ALA A 175 -1.02 2.11 8.73
N GLU A 176 -0.99 1.61 9.96
CA GLU A 176 0.07 0.78 10.56
C GLU A 176 1.47 1.41 10.54
N ARG A 177 1.55 2.74 10.44
CA ARG A 177 2.81 3.51 10.50
C ARG A 177 3.23 3.86 11.93
N GLU A 178 2.25 3.90 12.84
CA GLU A 178 2.44 4.14 14.27
C GLU A 178 1.71 3.06 15.06
N VAL A 179 2.24 2.74 16.23
CA VAL A 179 1.64 1.75 17.14
C VAL A 179 0.86 2.48 18.22
N LEU A 180 -0.36 2.02 18.45
CA LEU A 180 -1.21 2.43 19.56
C LEU A 180 -1.49 1.21 20.43
N ALA A 181 -0.97 1.22 21.64
CA ALA A 181 -1.19 0.16 22.63
C ALA A 181 -2.69 -0.06 22.89
N GLY A 182 -3.12 -1.31 22.90
CA GLY A 182 -4.52 -1.69 23.03
C GLY A 182 -5.35 -1.59 21.73
N TYR A 183 -4.72 -1.30 20.58
CA TYR A 183 -5.42 -1.23 19.28
C TYR A 183 -4.75 -2.05 18.18
N ASN A 184 -3.53 -1.68 17.76
CA ASN A 184 -2.81 -2.34 16.66
C ASN A 184 -1.42 -2.86 17.09
N ASP A 185 -1.16 -2.92 18.37
CA ASP A 185 0.03 -3.54 18.91
C ASP A 185 -0.05 -5.07 18.86
N LEU A 186 1.12 -5.72 18.88
CA LEU A 186 1.24 -7.17 18.81
C LEU A 186 0.53 -7.87 19.97
N ALA A 187 0.58 -7.29 21.18
CA ALA A 187 -0.06 -7.88 22.35
C ALA A 187 -1.58 -7.96 22.19
N THR A 188 -2.17 -7.00 21.48
CA THR A 188 -3.61 -6.94 21.22
C THR A 188 -4.01 -7.79 20.01
N THR A 189 -3.22 -7.73 18.91
CA THR A 189 -3.60 -8.36 17.64
C THR A 189 -3.22 -9.83 17.53
N ASP A 190 -2.15 -10.25 18.21
CA ASP A 190 -1.59 -11.60 18.12
C ASP A 190 -1.23 -12.13 19.53
N ASN A 191 -2.17 -12.04 20.47
CA ASN A 191 -1.98 -12.38 21.88
C ASN A 191 -1.48 -13.81 22.10
N GLN A 192 -1.83 -14.75 21.22
CA GLN A 192 -1.36 -16.13 21.25
C GLN A 192 0.18 -16.24 21.10
N LEU A 193 0.82 -15.27 20.46
CA LEU A 193 2.27 -15.26 20.29
C LEU A 193 3.04 -14.69 21.49
N LEU A 194 2.33 -14.17 22.51
CA LEU A 194 2.96 -13.63 23.71
C LEU A 194 3.70 -14.69 24.54
N SER A 195 3.22 -15.95 24.48
CA SER A 195 3.89 -17.09 25.10
C SER A 195 5.24 -17.43 24.46
N GLU A 196 5.42 -17.03 23.20
CA GLU A 196 6.68 -17.21 22.47
C GLU A 196 7.58 -15.97 22.53
N TRP A 197 7.11 -14.85 23.06
CA TRP A 197 7.92 -13.63 23.14
C TRP A 197 8.99 -13.78 24.21
N ASP A 198 10.26 -13.70 23.81
CA ASP A 198 11.38 -13.80 24.75
C ASP A 198 11.58 -12.45 25.49
N TYR A 199 10.96 -12.33 26.67
CA TYR A 199 11.00 -11.10 27.48
C TYR A 199 12.38 -10.80 28.05
N GLU A 200 13.30 -11.77 28.10
CA GLU A 200 14.65 -11.58 28.63
C GLU A 200 15.57 -10.97 27.58
N GLN A 201 15.43 -11.38 26.32
CA GLN A 201 16.27 -10.92 25.22
C GLN A 201 15.71 -9.70 24.49
N ASN A 202 14.41 -9.49 24.51
CA ASN A 202 13.78 -8.35 23.86
C ASN A 202 13.81 -7.10 24.72
N LYS A 203 14.39 -6.01 24.17
CA LYS A 203 14.28 -4.67 24.77
C LYS A 203 12.91 -4.01 24.50
N LEU A 204 12.25 -4.39 23.43
CA LEU A 204 10.93 -3.90 23.03
C LEU A 204 9.85 -4.74 23.70
N LYS A 205 8.73 -4.11 24.06
CA LYS A 205 7.55 -4.79 24.54
C LYS A 205 6.61 -5.11 23.38
N PRO A 206 5.80 -6.17 23.44
CA PRO A 206 4.79 -6.46 22.42
C PRO A 206 3.78 -5.32 22.19
N THR A 207 3.56 -4.47 23.21
CA THR A 207 2.71 -3.27 23.12
C THR A 207 3.33 -2.09 22.35
N GLU A 208 4.62 -2.18 22.00
CA GLU A 208 5.37 -1.13 21.30
C GLU A 208 5.62 -1.44 19.83
N VAL A 209 5.14 -2.57 19.35
CA VAL A 209 5.34 -3.05 17.99
C VAL A 209 4.02 -3.54 17.38
N SER A 210 3.86 -3.36 16.06
CA SER A 210 2.71 -3.92 15.33
C SER A 210 3.06 -5.28 14.72
N ARG A 211 2.04 -6.04 14.36
CA ARG A 211 2.18 -7.32 13.66
C ARG A 211 2.89 -7.22 12.30
N THR A 212 2.82 -6.05 11.63
CA THR A 212 3.45 -5.78 10.33
C THR A 212 4.88 -5.28 10.45
N SER A 213 5.41 -5.15 11.68
CA SER A 213 6.72 -4.59 11.94
C SER A 213 7.84 -5.42 11.30
N ALA A 214 8.73 -4.75 10.57
CA ALA A 214 9.96 -5.34 10.04
C ALA A 214 11.10 -5.44 11.09
N LYS A 215 10.87 -4.97 12.32
CA LYS A 215 11.84 -5.10 13.41
C LYS A 215 12.05 -6.56 13.74
N ARG A 216 13.28 -6.90 14.15
CA ARG A 216 13.59 -8.23 14.66
C ARG A 216 13.25 -8.31 16.13
N ALA A 217 12.69 -9.44 16.53
CA ALA A 217 12.46 -9.80 17.92
C ALA A 217 13.03 -11.20 18.19
N TRP A 218 13.27 -11.48 19.45
CA TRP A 218 13.63 -12.80 19.96
C TRP A 218 12.34 -13.54 20.33
N TRP A 219 12.28 -14.79 19.90
CA TRP A 219 11.18 -15.70 20.14
C TRP A 219 11.68 -16.93 20.86
N LYS A 220 10.88 -17.49 21.75
CA LYS A 220 11.21 -18.71 22.49
C LYS A 220 10.07 -19.70 22.34
N CYS A 221 10.32 -20.86 21.74
CA CYS A 221 9.28 -21.88 21.61
C CYS A 221 9.07 -22.63 22.93
N ARG A 222 7.97 -23.36 23.02
CA ARG A 222 7.62 -24.19 24.17
C ARG A 222 8.68 -25.24 24.54
N HIS A 223 9.56 -25.60 23.59
CA HIS A 223 10.68 -26.53 23.81
C HIS A 223 11.97 -25.84 24.22
N GLY A 224 11.94 -24.55 24.55
CA GLY A 224 13.08 -23.79 25.07
C GLY A 224 14.04 -23.23 24.02
N HIS A 225 13.84 -23.48 22.74
CA HIS A 225 14.68 -22.90 21.69
C HIS A 225 14.42 -21.40 21.55
N SER A 226 15.48 -20.59 21.58
CA SER A 226 15.40 -19.15 21.31
C SER A 226 15.97 -18.82 19.93
N TRP A 227 15.27 -17.97 19.19
CA TRP A 227 15.72 -17.52 17.88
C TRP A 227 15.29 -16.08 17.59
N SER A 228 16.02 -15.39 16.71
CA SER A 228 15.70 -14.02 16.28
C SER A 228 15.08 -14.02 14.90
N MET A 229 13.89 -13.40 14.76
CA MET A 229 13.13 -13.31 13.51
C MET A 229 12.43 -11.96 13.42
N LYS A 230 12.13 -11.49 12.20
CA LYS A 230 11.28 -10.32 12.02
C LYS A 230 9.87 -10.61 12.52
N ILE A 231 9.25 -9.61 13.14
CA ILE A 231 7.89 -9.75 13.69
C ILE A 231 6.91 -10.14 12.59
N ASN A 232 6.91 -9.45 11.45
CA ASN A 232 6.01 -9.75 10.34
C ASN A 232 6.24 -11.15 9.72
N GLU A 233 7.43 -11.71 9.81
CA GLU A 233 7.69 -13.09 9.36
C GLU A 233 7.03 -14.11 10.29
N ARG A 234 7.02 -13.83 11.60
CA ARG A 234 6.34 -14.68 12.58
C ARG A 234 4.81 -14.55 12.53
N THR A 235 4.30 -13.32 12.40
CA THR A 235 2.86 -13.03 12.49
C THR A 235 2.11 -13.24 11.18
N ILE A 236 2.69 -12.80 10.04
CA ILE A 236 2.02 -12.84 8.74
C ILE A 236 2.38 -14.11 7.95
N LEU A 237 3.67 -14.46 7.93
CA LEU A 237 4.14 -15.65 7.21
C LEU A 237 4.10 -16.92 8.09
N ASN A 238 3.68 -16.81 9.33
CA ASN A 238 3.55 -17.88 10.31
C ASN A 238 4.80 -18.78 10.45
N LYS A 239 5.98 -18.19 10.23
CA LYS A 239 7.26 -18.92 10.37
C LYS A 239 7.53 -19.21 11.85
N GLY A 240 7.78 -20.47 12.18
CA GLY A 240 8.05 -20.93 13.54
C GLY A 240 9.53 -21.10 13.87
N CYS A 241 9.79 -21.91 14.90
CA CYS A 241 11.13 -22.28 15.33
C CYS A 241 11.79 -23.21 14.30
N ARG A 242 12.90 -22.75 13.69
CA ARG A 242 13.64 -23.54 12.69
C ARG A 242 14.25 -24.81 13.28
N ILE A 243 14.61 -24.82 14.54
CA ILE A 243 15.17 -26.02 15.18
C ILE A 243 14.09 -27.10 15.27
N CYS A 244 12.90 -26.72 15.77
CA CYS A 244 11.75 -27.63 15.79
C CYS A 244 11.36 -28.14 14.40
N GLU A 245 11.41 -27.28 13.41
CA GLU A 245 11.12 -27.63 12.02
C GLU A 245 12.16 -28.61 11.45
N GLN A 246 13.46 -28.38 11.71
CA GLN A 246 14.52 -29.27 11.28
C GLN A 246 14.46 -30.64 11.99
N GLU A 247 14.17 -30.67 13.29
CA GLU A 247 13.92 -31.89 14.03
C GLU A 247 12.78 -32.70 13.42
N TYR A 248 11.65 -32.06 13.15
CA TYR A 248 10.51 -32.69 12.51
C TYR A 248 10.88 -33.24 11.13
N LEU A 249 11.49 -32.42 10.27
CA LEU A 249 11.86 -32.85 8.90
C LEU A 249 12.89 -34.00 8.89
N SER A 250 13.79 -34.04 9.87
CA SER A 250 14.76 -35.14 9.98
C SER A 250 14.08 -36.46 10.39
N LEU A 251 13.01 -36.41 11.16
CA LEU A 251 12.27 -37.58 11.61
C LEU A 251 11.08 -37.94 10.70
N PHE A 252 10.64 -37.02 9.86
CA PHE A 252 9.46 -37.20 9.02
C PHE A 252 9.52 -38.47 8.16
N PRO A 253 10.63 -38.85 7.50
CA PRO A 253 10.71 -40.09 6.75
C PRO A 253 10.32 -41.33 7.57
N ALA A 254 10.92 -41.47 8.74
CA ALA A 254 10.65 -42.60 9.63
C ALA A 254 9.21 -42.60 10.16
N LEU A 255 8.70 -41.42 10.53
CA LEU A 255 7.32 -41.24 10.98
C LEU A 255 6.31 -41.59 9.87
N ALA A 256 6.56 -41.17 8.63
CA ALA A 256 5.71 -41.45 7.49
C ALA A 256 5.67 -42.95 7.18
N VAL A 257 6.82 -43.63 7.19
CA VAL A 257 6.87 -45.08 7.01
C VAL A 257 6.10 -45.80 8.12
N SER A 258 6.29 -45.41 9.38
CA SER A 258 5.57 -45.96 10.53
C SER A 258 4.07 -45.75 10.40
N TYR A 259 3.63 -44.53 10.06
CA TYR A 259 2.23 -44.19 9.88
C TYR A 259 1.55 -45.03 8.79
N TYR A 260 2.12 -45.09 7.60
CA TYR A 260 1.54 -45.87 6.49
C TYR A 260 1.59 -47.38 6.72
N SER A 261 2.63 -47.86 7.39
CA SER A 261 2.70 -49.28 7.81
C SER A 261 1.59 -49.61 8.76
N ASN A 262 1.40 -48.84 9.82
CA ASN A 262 0.32 -49.03 10.81
C ASN A 262 -1.05 -48.95 10.15
N LYS A 263 -1.27 -48.09 9.20
CA LYS A 263 -2.53 -47.97 8.43
C LYS A 263 -2.87 -49.24 7.66
N LYS A 264 -1.86 -50.10 7.40
CA LYS A 264 -2.01 -51.45 6.76
C LYS A 264 -1.90 -52.59 7.76
N GLY A 265 -1.89 -52.32 9.05
CA GLY A 265 -1.71 -53.35 10.07
C GLY A 265 -0.29 -53.95 10.10
N LEU A 266 0.67 -53.30 9.45
CA LEU A 266 2.08 -53.73 9.45
C LEU A 266 2.80 -52.98 10.59
N LYS A 267 3.76 -53.67 11.23
CA LYS A 267 4.60 -53.09 12.28
C LYS A 267 5.95 -52.68 11.68
N ALA A 268 6.26 -51.36 11.72
CA ALA A 268 7.58 -50.83 11.38
C ALA A 268 8.46 -50.74 12.64
N GLU A 269 9.70 -51.17 12.54
CA GLU A 269 10.76 -50.99 13.52
C GLU A 269 11.61 -49.80 13.10
N LEU A 270 11.86 -48.84 13.99
CA LEU A 270 12.64 -47.63 13.76
C LEU A 270 14.01 -47.80 14.39
N GLY A 271 15.10 -47.43 13.66
CA GLY A 271 16.47 -47.45 14.18
C GLY A 271 16.96 -48.82 14.61
N SER A 272 16.42 -49.92 14.06
CA SER A 272 16.76 -51.29 14.49
C SER A 272 18.13 -51.69 13.98
N ASP A 273 19.04 -52.04 14.88
CA ASP A 273 20.40 -52.57 14.59
C ASP A 273 20.50 -54.09 14.68
N ARG A 274 19.42 -54.74 15.20
CA ARG A 274 19.41 -56.18 15.52
C ARG A 274 19.73 -57.08 14.33
N LEU A 275 19.44 -56.65 13.11
CA LEU A 275 19.60 -57.45 11.93
C LEU A 275 20.96 -57.30 11.28
N LEU A 276 21.48 -56.10 11.21
CA LEU A 276 22.67 -55.78 10.45
C LEU A 276 23.88 -55.40 11.31
N GLY A 277 23.68 -55.18 12.62
CA GLY A 277 24.70 -54.58 13.49
C GLY A 277 24.93 -53.08 13.23
N VAL A 278 24.19 -52.52 12.25
CA VAL A 278 24.07 -51.09 11.96
C VAL A 278 22.59 -50.74 11.88
N PRO A 279 22.17 -49.58 12.38
CA PRO A 279 20.78 -49.25 12.43
C PRO A 279 20.17 -49.02 11.05
N LEU A 280 19.04 -49.71 10.80
CA LEU A 280 18.16 -49.39 9.68
C LEU A 280 17.22 -48.25 10.13
N GLU A 281 17.05 -47.24 9.32
CA GLU A 281 16.14 -46.13 9.63
C GLU A 281 14.72 -46.63 9.88
N THR A 282 14.22 -47.44 8.95
CA THR A 282 12.93 -48.12 9.11
C THR A 282 12.98 -49.54 8.52
N TYR A 283 12.40 -50.51 9.26
CA TYR A 283 12.30 -51.89 8.81
C TYR A 283 10.90 -52.46 9.09
N ILE A 284 10.31 -53.14 8.11
CA ILE A 284 9.02 -53.82 8.19
C ILE A 284 9.29 -55.34 8.10
N PRO A 285 9.30 -56.04 9.26
CA PRO A 285 9.74 -57.46 9.30
C PRO A 285 8.85 -58.36 8.48
N SER A 286 7.53 -58.22 8.50
CA SER A 286 6.57 -59.04 7.76
C SER A 286 6.80 -59.02 6.25
N GLU A 287 7.28 -57.91 5.73
CA GLU A 287 7.51 -57.69 4.30
C GLU A 287 8.99 -57.85 3.90
N LYS A 288 9.88 -58.04 4.88
CA LYS A 288 11.33 -57.97 4.68
C LYS A 288 11.74 -56.70 3.93
N LEU A 289 11.15 -55.58 4.28
CA LEU A 289 11.29 -54.30 3.60
C LEU A 289 11.99 -53.28 4.51
N ALA A 290 13.09 -52.73 4.04
CA ALA A 290 13.74 -51.58 4.67
C ALA A 290 13.60 -50.35 3.78
N ILE A 291 13.31 -49.17 4.39
CA ILE A 291 13.23 -47.90 3.71
C ILE A 291 14.19 -46.92 4.41
N GLU A 292 15.08 -46.33 3.65
CA GLU A 292 16.13 -45.42 4.11
C GLU A 292 16.03 -44.09 3.38
N SER A 293 16.10 -42.97 4.11
CA SER A 293 16.14 -41.63 3.50
C SER A 293 17.52 -41.29 2.91
N GLY A 294 18.54 -42.03 3.29
CA GLY A 294 19.93 -41.93 2.83
C GLY A 294 20.85 -41.41 3.94
N SER A 295 22.13 -41.81 3.82
CA SER A 295 23.20 -41.37 4.72
C SER A 295 24.16 -40.42 3.97
N ALA A 296 24.79 -39.51 4.72
CA ALA A 296 25.89 -38.69 4.20
C ALA A 296 27.16 -39.53 3.93
N ASP A 297 27.28 -40.74 4.54
CA ASP A 297 28.38 -41.67 4.35
C ASP A 297 28.02 -42.76 3.32
N GLU A 298 28.60 -42.63 2.16
CA GLU A 298 28.39 -43.56 1.01
C GLU A 298 28.84 -44.98 1.36
N ASN A 299 29.87 -45.17 2.19
CA ASN A 299 30.35 -46.50 2.58
C ASN A 299 29.32 -47.20 3.48
N ILE A 300 28.66 -46.48 4.37
CA ILE A 300 27.58 -47.04 5.21
C ILE A 300 26.40 -47.45 4.32
N GLU A 301 26.08 -46.67 3.32
CA GLU A 301 25.00 -46.98 2.38
C GLU A 301 25.29 -48.26 1.54
N ILE A 302 26.51 -48.35 1.04
CA ILE A 302 26.96 -49.55 0.28
C ILE A 302 26.94 -50.80 1.18
N MET A 303 27.45 -50.68 2.40
CA MET A 303 27.44 -51.74 3.40
C MET A 303 26.02 -52.20 3.74
N LYS A 304 25.11 -51.29 4.06
CA LYS A 304 23.71 -51.59 4.34
C LYS A 304 23.05 -52.31 3.15
N ALA A 305 23.28 -51.85 1.92
CA ALA A 305 22.72 -52.44 0.71
C ALA A 305 23.21 -53.87 0.52
N TYR A 306 24.54 -54.13 0.72
CA TYR A 306 25.10 -55.46 0.65
C TYR A 306 24.52 -56.39 1.70
N MET A 307 24.48 -55.97 2.95
CA MET A 307 23.95 -56.76 4.09
C MET A 307 22.45 -57.09 3.95
N CYS A 308 21.65 -56.12 3.51
CA CYS A 308 20.24 -56.34 3.19
C CYS A 308 20.05 -57.40 2.12
N LYS A 309 20.86 -57.36 1.02
CA LYS A 309 20.81 -58.35 -0.06
C LYS A 309 21.13 -59.74 0.45
N GLN A 310 22.16 -59.90 1.30
CA GLN A 310 22.55 -61.21 1.88
C GLN A 310 21.45 -61.83 2.73
N ARG A 311 20.58 -61.02 3.35
CA ARG A 311 19.50 -61.45 4.26
C ARG A 311 18.12 -61.47 3.58
N GLY A 312 18.08 -61.23 2.28
CA GLY A 312 16.85 -61.24 1.50
C GLY A 312 15.91 -60.07 1.88
N ILE A 313 16.49 -58.97 2.40
CA ILE A 313 15.76 -57.77 2.73
C ILE A 313 15.74 -56.84 1.51
N ARG A 314 14.57 -56.40 1.10
CA ARG A 314 14.41 -55.38 0.05
C ARG A 314 14.71 -54.00 0.64
N LEU A 315 15.75 -53.36 0.15
CA LEU A 315 16.10 -52.00 0.56
C LEU A 315 15.61 -51.01 -0.49
N ILE A 316 14.77 -50.05 -0.07
CA ILE A 316 14.33 -48.91 -0.89
C ILE A 316 15.01 -47.66 -0.34
N LYS A 317 15.73 -46.96 -1.23
CA LYS A 317 16.28 -45.65 -0.92
C LYS A 317 15.28 -44.57 -1.36
N LEU A 318 14.80 -43.77 -0.41
CA LEU A 318 13.84 -42.72 -0.63
C LEU A 318 14.30 -41.43 0.07
N PRO A 319 15.16 -40.61 -0.57
CA PRO A 319 15.67 -39.40 0.04
C PRO A 319 14.55 -38.35 0.22
N MET A 320 14.65 -37.63 1.33
CA MET A 320 13.77 -36.47 1.58
C MET A 320 14.15 -35.34 0.62
N LYS A 321 13.46 -35.29 -0.54
CA LYS A 321 13.62 -34.23 -1.55
C LYS A 321 12.28 -33.51 -1.74
N GLY A 322 12.31 -32.20 -1.72
CA GLY A 322 11.09 -31.39 -1.81
C GLY A 322 10.35 -31.24 -0.48
N THR A 323 9.04 -31.22 -0.52
CA THR A 323 8.17 -31.08 0.62
C THR A 323 7.82 -32.42 1.28
N GLU A 324 7.23 -32.38 2.48
CA GLU A 324 6.66 -33.59 3.15
C GLU A 324 5.63 -34.29 2.27
N LEU A 325 4.84 -33.50 1.52
CA LEU A 325 3.85 -34.01 0.59
C LEU A 325 4.51 -34.78 -0.58
N ASP A 326 5.62 -34.26 -1.11
CA ASP A 326 6.39 -34.91 -2.17
C ASP A 326 6.96 -36.25 -1.67
N TYR A 327 7.54 -36.26 -0.46
CA TYR A 327 8.06 -37.45 0.15
C TYR A 327 6.96 -38.49 0.38
N ALA A 328 5.82 -38.09 0.98
CA ALA A 328 4.70 -38.98 1.25
C ALA A 328 4.11 -39.61 -0.02
N ASN A 329 4.00 -38.84 -1.10
CA ASN A 329 3.57 -39.34 -2.42
C ASN A 329 4.57 -40.36 -3.00
N ASN A 330 5.88 -40.09 -2.89
CA ASN A 330 6.90 -41.01 -3.35
C ASN A 330 6.95 -42.28 -2.49
N LEU A 331 6.71 -42.15 -1.18
CA LEU A 331 6.62 -43.29 -0.27
C LEU A 331 5.42 -44.20 -0.62
N LYS A 332 4.24 -43.61 -0.93
CA LYS A 332 3.11 -44.41 -1.42
C LYS A 332 3.43 -45.19 -2.70
N LYS A 333 4.17 -44.58 -3.65
CA LYS A 333 4.64 -45.26 -4.86
C LYS A 333 5.63 -46.38 -4.50
N ALA A 334 6.53 -46.16 -3.54
CA ALA A 334 7.47 -47.18 -3.06
C ALA A 334 6.72 -48.38 -2.42
N PHE A 335 5.72 -48.15 -1.59
CA PHE A 335 4.84 -49.18 -1.05
C PHE A 335 4.09 -49.92 -2.16
N GLN A 336 3.55 -49.22 -3.15
CA GLN A 336 2.89 -49.84 -4.30
C GLN A 336 3.80 -50.76 -5.08
N SER A 337 5.10 -50.45 -5.21
CA SER A 337 6.09 -51.29 -5.89
C SER A 337 6.34 -52.63 -5.21
N VAL A 338 5.92 -52.77 -3.97
CA VAL A 338 5.97 -53.99 -3.16
C VAL A 338 4.57 -54.53 -2.84
N HIS A 339 3.57 -54.15 -3.63
CA HIS A 339 2.17 -54.58 -3.53
C HIS A 339 1.41 -54.10 -2.25
N ILE A 340 1.92 -53.10 -1.59
CA ILE A 340 1.23 -52.44 -0.47
C ILE A 340 0.52 -51.18 -1.00
N PHE A 341 -0.81 -51.24 -1.13
CA PHE A 341 -1.59 -50.16 -1.72
C PHE A 341 -2.19 -49.24 -0.62
N ILE A 342 -1.91 -47.93 -0.69
CA ILE A 342 -2.37 -46.92 0.23
C ILE A 342 -3.25 -45.94 -0.54
N SER A 343 -4.54 -45.86 -0.17
CA SER A 343 -5.60 -45.10 -0.86
C SER A 343 -6.13 -43.92 -0.04
N SER A 344 -5.29 -43.32 0.83
CA SER A 344 -5.68 -42.16 1.62
C SER A 344 -5.33 -40.84 0.93
N ASP A 345 -5.95 -39.74 1.36
CA ASP A 345 -5.52 -38.41 0.98
C ASP A 345 -4.13 -38.11 1.57
N THR A 346 -3.21 -37.59 0.75
CA THR A 346 -1.82 -37.40 1.19
C THR A 346 -1.64 -36.13 2.01
N GLU A 347 -2.42 -35.11 1.75
CA GLU A 347 -2.37 -33.84 2.52
C GLU A 347 -2.89 -34.09 3.93
N GLU A 348 -4.00 -34.79 4.07
CA GLU A 348 -4.56 -35.21 5.36
C GLU A 348 -3.58 -36.11 6.14
N ASP A 349 -2.95 -37.07 5.46
CA ASP A 349 -1.97 -37.98 6.08
C ASP A 349 -0.77 -37.19 6.65
N VAL A 350 -0.22 -36.23 5.90
CA VAL A 350 0.90 -35.39 6.34
C VAL A 350 0.53 -34.57 7.55
N GLU A 351 -0.67 -34.00 7.58
CA GLU A 351 -1.19 -33.24 8.74
C GLU A 351 -1.32 -34.14 9.99
N ILE A 352 -1.83 -35.35 9.83
CA ILE A 352 -1.94 -36.33 10.93
C ILE A 352 -0.55 -36.73 11.46
N ILE A 353 0.42 -36.97 10.59
CA ILE A 353 1.80 -37.31 10.96
C ILE A 353 2.41 -36.17 11.78
N LYS A 354 2.25 -34.93 11.32
CA LYS A 354 2.72 -33.72 12.01
C LYS A 354 2.11 -33.56 13.39
N ASN A 355 0.80 -33.64 13.47
CA ASN A 355 0.07 -33.53 14.75
C ASN A 355 0.44 -34.66 15.73
N THR A 356 0.77 -35.86 15.22
CA THR A 356 1.22 -36.98 16.05
C THR A 356 2.63 -36.74 16.58
N PHE A 357 3.54 -36.22 15.74
CA PHE A 357 4.86 -35.83 16.17
C PHE A 357 4.82 -34.73 17.25
N GLU A 358 4.01 -33.72 17.06
CA GLU A 358 3.89 -32.62 18.04
C GLU A 358 3.39 -33.13 19.40
N ARG A 359 2.35 -33.99 19.41
CA ARG A 359 1.86 -34.61 20.63
C ARG A 359 2.88 -35.49 21.32
N TRP A 360 3.64 -36.28 20.55
CA TRP A 360 4.73 -37.11 21.10
C TRP A 360 5.81 -36.22 21.72
N ARG A 361 6.23 -35.18 21.03
CA ARG A 361 7.27 -34.26 21.54
C ARG A 361 6.83 -33.51 22.79
N ASP A 362 5.57 -33.12 22.87
CA ASP A 362 4.99 -32.46 24.05
C ASP A 362 4.92 -33.39 25.29
N SER A 363 4.99 -34.69 25.08
CA SER A 363 4.97 -35.69 26.16
C SER A 363 6.37 -36.05 26.70
N GLN A 364 7.45 -35.56 26.08
CA GLN A 364 8.83 -35.78 26.52
C GLN A 364 9.28 -34.68 27.50
#